data_7bb1c7b328a15dffe3d6d17df8d68331
#
_entry.id   7bb1c7b328a15dffe3d6d17df8d68331
#
_cell.length_a   1.000
_cell.length_b   1.000
_cell.length_c   1.000
_cell.angle_alpha   90.00
_cell.angle_beta   90.00
_cell.angle_gamma   90.00
#
_symmetry.space_group_name_H-M   'P 1'
#
loop_
_entity.id
_entity.type
_entity.pdbx_description
1 polymer ?
#
loop_
_entity_poly.entity_id
_entity_poly.type
_entity_poly.pdbx_seq_one_letter_code
_entity_poly.pdbx_strand_id
1 'polypeptide(L)'
;AFNCGWFQCKPGYYVEGDEGPHMRAPVPSYLIEHPRGRAVFDTGMGVRFRREQANALPADKFGLEWFEGMDIATRLKAIDVDPASIDWIINSHLHIDHCGGNAHLPNATVLVQAIEFETARTSEQPMLYTPDDYDTGQPIRTVSGEHDLFGDGSVRIVPTFGHTPGHQSVIVKLSGGE
;
A
#
# COMPACT_ATOMS: atom_id res chain seq x y z
N ALA A 1 0.38 -2.93 -13.06
CA ALA A 1 -0.18 -1.99 -12.11
C ALA A 1 -1.69 -2.16 -12.02
N PHE A 2 -2.25 -1.98 -10.84
CA PHE A 2 -3.67 -2.04 -10.57
C PHE A 2 -4.13 -0.74 -9.94
N ASN A 3 -5.40 -0.41 -10.12
CA ASN A 3 -6.04 0.64 -9.36
C ASN A 3 -6.98 -0.01 -8.32
N CYS A 4 -6.69 0.20 -7.05
CA CYS A 4 -7.38 -0.40 -5.91
C CYS A 4 -8.22 0.60 -5.12
N GLY A 5 -8.63 1.69 -5.75
CA GLY A 5 -9.47 2.74 -5.18
C GLY A 5 -9.16 4.12 -5.76
N TRP A 6 -9.97 5.09 -5.39
CA TRP A 6 -9.76 6.49 -5.78
C TRP A 6 -9.98 7.41 -4.60
N PHE A 7 -9.12 8.42 -4.47
CA PHE A 7 -9.38 9.59 -3.65
C PHE A 7 -9.89 10.75 -4.49
N GLN A 8 -10.87 11.47 -3.93
CA GLN A 8 -11.24 12.80 -4.40
C GLN A 8 -10.89 13.79 -3.30
N CYS A 9 -10.01 14.73 -3.57
CA CYS A 9 -9.57 15.72 -2.61
C CYS A 9 -9.21 17.04 -3.30
N LYS A 10 -9.12 18.10 -2.53
CA LYS A 10 -8.50 19.33 -3.01
C LYS A 10 -6.99 19.17 -3.13
N PRO A 11 -6.33 19.82 -4.11
CA PRO A 11 -4.87 19.77 -4.25
C PRO A 11 -4.10 20.19 -3.00
N GLY A 12 -4.63 21.11 -2.22
CA GLY A 12 -4.06 21.56 -0.95
C GLY A 12 -3.85 20.45 0.09
N TYR A 13 -4.43 19.28 -0.13
CA TYR A 13 -4.13 18.08 0.65
C TYR A 13 -2.71 17.55 0.39
N TYR A 14 -2.23 17.70 -0.84
CA TYR A 14 -0.89 17.24 -1.26
C TYR A 14 0.12 18.40 -1.31
N VAL A 15 -0.35 19.58 -1.64
CA VAL A 15 0.50 20.76 -1.82
C VAL A 15 -0.08 21.92 -1.00
N GLU A 16 0.60 22.28 0.07
CA GLU A 16 0.18 23.35 0.98
C GLU A 16 -0.11 24.64 0.21
N GLY A 17 -1.29 25.22 0.45
CA GLY A 17 -1.72 26.48 -0.18
C GLY A 17 -2.32 26.31 -1.59
N ASP A 18 -2.42 25.12 -2.14
CA ASP A 18 -3.10 24.92 -3.43
C ASP A 18 -4.63 24.82 -3.25
N GLU A 19 -5.33 25.89 -3.65
CA GLU A 19 -6.80 26.04 -3.59
C GLU A 19 -7.50 25.61 -4.90
N GLY A 20 -6.81 24.84 -5.73
CA GLY A 20 -7.35 24.34 -7.00
C GLY A 20 -8.63 23.50 -6.85
N PRO A 21 -9.28 23.14 -7.98
CA PRO A 21 -10.47 22.31 -7.97
C PRO A 21 -10.17 20.91 -7.44
N HIS A 22 -11.19 20.19 -6.97
CA HIS A 22 -11.07 18.81 -6.56
C HIS A 22 -10.42 17.97 -7.66
N MET A 23 -9.44 17.17 -7.28
CA MET A 23 -8.75 16.22 -8.15
C MET A 23 -9.10 14.79 -7.75
N ARG A 24 -8.98 13.87 -8.69
CA ARG A 24 -9.17 12.44 -8.48
C ARG A 24 -7.82 11.74 -8.59
N ALA A 25 -7.36 11.15 -7.50
CA ALA A 25 -6.09 10.43 -7.42
C ALA A 25 -6.34 8.91 -7.30
N PRO A 26 -5.67 8.06 -8.10
CA PRO A 26 -5.79 6.62 -7.95
C PRO A 26 -5.07 6.15 -6.69
N VAL A 27 -5.51 4.99 -6.18
CA VAL A 27 -4.80 4.20 -5.17
C VAL A 27 -4.12 3.03 -5.88
N PRO A 28 -2.84 3.16 -6.24
CA PRO A 28 -2.16 2.17 -7.07
C PRO A 28 -1.63 1.01 -6.23
N SER A 29 -1.59 -0.17 -6.87
CA SER A 29 -0.85 -1.35 -6.41
C SER A 29 -0.05 -1.93 -7.58
N TYR A 30 1.08 -2.55 -7.30
CA TYR A 30 1.96 -3.08 -8.35
C TYR A 30 2.34 -4.51 -8.06
N LEU A 31 2.08 -5.42 -9.02
CA LEU A 31 2.65 -6.76 -9.00
C LEU A 31 4.06 -6.71 -9.59
N ILE A 32 5.00 -7.31 -8.90
CA ILE A 32 6.39 -7.52 -9.29
C ILE A 32 6.61 -9.03 -9.41
N GLU A 33 6.89 -9.49 -10.62
CA GLU A 33 7.22 -10.89 -10.88
C GLU A 33 8.73 -11.06 -11.00
N HIS A 34 9.29 -11.97 -10.22
CA HIS A 34 10.72 -12.28 -10.21
C HIS A 34 10.92 -13.80 -10.20
N PRO A 35 11.99 -14.37 -10.80
CA PRO A 35 12.26 -15.81 -10.80
C PRO A 35 12.30 -16.44 -9.40
N ARG A 36 12.57 -15.66 -8.34
CA ARG A 36 12.62 -16.11 -6.93
C ARG A 36 11.37 -15.80 -6.13
N GLY A 37 10.29 -15.36 -6.76
CA GLY A 37 9.01 -15.10 -6.07
C GLY A 37 8.28 -13.88 -6.60
N ARG A 38 7.08 -13.67 -6.07
CA ARG A 38 6.20 -12.56 -6.43
C ARG A 38 6.05 -11.58 -5.28
N ALA A 39 6.10 -10.30 -5.57
CA ALA A 39 5.83 -9.26 -4.61
C ALA A 39 4.70 -8.34 -5.07
N VAL A 40 3.94 -7.83 -4.14
CA VAL A 40 2.98 -6.74 -4.37
C VAL A 40 3.47 -5.52 -3.61
N PHE A 41 3.66 -4.40 -4.32
CA PHE A 41 3.96 -3.11 -3.72
C PHE A 41 2.66 -2.36 -3.51
N ASP A 42 2.31 -2.13 -2.26
CA ASP A 42 1.05 -1.67 -1.72
C ASP A 42 -0.16 -2.52 -2.13
N THR A 43 -1.14 -2.64 -1.27
CA THR A 43 -2.30 -3.51 -1.48
C THR A 43 -3.60 -2.74 -1.66
N GLY A 44 -3.52 -1.42 -1.60
CA GLY A 44 -4.68 -0.55 -1.76
C GLY A 44 -5.62 -0.58 -0.54
N MET A 45 -6.84 -0.13 -0.78
CA MET A 45 -7.88 -0.12 0.24
C MET A 45 -8.44 -1.51 0.48
N GLY A 46 -8.69 -1.85 1.75
CA GLY A 46 -9.33 -3.09 2.15
C GLY A 46 -10.85 -3.07 1.97
N VAL A 47 -11.44 -4.27 1.88
CA VAL A 47 -12.90 -4.48 1.83
C VAL A 47 -13.60 -3.86 3.05
N ARG A 48 -12.91 -3.81 4.18
CA ARG A 48 -13.38 -3.20 5.42
C ARG A 48 -13.68 -1.72 5.27
N PHE A 49 -12.89 -1.01 4.47
CA PHE A 49 -13.05 0.42 4.21
C PHE A 49 -14.44 0.76 3.63
N ARG A 50 -15.02 -0.14 2.86
CA ARG A 50 -16.36 0.01 2.28
C ARG A 50 -17.47 0.16 3.34
N ARG A 51 -17.31 -0.46 4.51
CA ARG A 51 -18.40 -0.58 5.51
C ARG A 51 -18.35 0.48 6.61
N GLU A 52 -17.16 0.85 7.06
CA GLU A 52 -16.99 1.55 8.33
C GLU A 52 -16.46 2.98 8.20
N GLN A 53 -15.68 3.27 7.18
CA GLN A 53 -14.93 4.52 7.07
C GLN A 53 -15.40 5.48 5.99
N ALA A 54 -16.18 5.06 5.02
CA ALA A 54 -16.77 5.97 4.03
C ALA A 54 -17.61 7.09 4.68
N ASN A 55 -18.14 6.83 5.89
CA ASN A 55 -18.91 7.79 6.67
C ASN A 55 -18.07 8.55 7.72
N ALA A 56 -16.80 8.19 7.89
CA ALA A 56 -15.94 8.76 8.94
C ALA A 56 -15.01 9.86 8.42
N LEU A 57 -14.82 9.96 7.12
CA LEU A 57 -14.02 11.03 6.52
C LEU A 57 -14.90 12.26 6.28
N PRO A 58 -14.38 13.48 6.58
CA PRO A 58 -15.09 14.70 6.28
C PRO A 58 -15.38 14.80 4.78
N ALA A 59 -16.67 14.67 4.40
CA ALA A 59 -17.11 14.66 3.00
C ALA A 59 -16.77 15.96 2.23
N ASP A 60 -16.48 17.04 2.96
CA ASP A 60 -16.03 18.32 2.42
C ASP A 60 -14.52 18.33 2.09
N LYS A 61 -13.75 17.36 2.61
CA LYS A 61 -12.30 17.28 2.42
C LYS A 61 -11.88 16.11 1.56
N PHE A 62 -12.58 14.99 1.70
CA PHE A 62 -12.26 13.75 1.00
C PHE A 62 -13.49 13.07 0.43
N GLY A 63 -13.39 12.61 -0.79
CA GLY A 63 -14.26 11.59 -1.34
C GLY A 63 -13.48 10.31 -1.56
N LEU A 64 -14.09 9.19 -1.28
CA LEU A 64 -13.54 7.87 -1.55
C LEU A 64 -14.43 7.14 -2.50
N GLU A 65 -13.85 6.61 -3.57
CA GLU A 65 -14.54 5.71 -4.48
C GLU A 65 -13.85 4.34 -4.40
N TRP A 66 -14.58 3.40 -3.88
CA TRP A 66 -14.18 2.00 -3.86
C TRP A 66 -15.40 1.14 -4.17
N PHE A 67 -15.29 0.28 -5.17
CA PHE A 67 -16.34 -0.62 -5.62
C PHE A 67 -15.91 -2.07 -5.47
N GLU A 68 -16.88 -2.97 -5.41
CA GLU A 68 -16.63 -4.41 -5.47
C GLU A 68 -15.76 -4.76 -6.69
N GLY A 69 -14.72 -5.57 -6.46
CA GLY A 69 -13.74 -5.92 -7.49
C GLY A 69 -12.56 -4.97 -7.61
N MET A 70 -12.47 -3.92 -6.78
CA MET A 70 -11.29 -3.05 -6.72
C MET A 70 -10.23 -3.55 -5.73
N ASP A 71 -10.53 -4.56 -4.91
CA ASP A 71 -9.53 -5.15 -4.02
C ASP A 71 -8.41 -5.86 -4.80
N ILE A 72 -7.23 -5.91 -4.19
CA ILE A 72 -6.04 -6.47 -4.82
C ILE A 72 -6.20 -7.96 -5.20
N ALA A 73 -6.94 -8.76 -4.41
CA ALA A 73 -7.13 -10.16 -4.73
C ALA A 73 -7.97 -10.35 -6.00
N THR A 74 -9.04 -9.57 -6.16
CA THR A 74 -9.86 -9.57 -7.39
C THR A 74 -9.05 -9.08 -8.58
N ARG A 75 -8.20 -8.05 -8.40
CA ARG A 75 -7.32 -7.54 -9.47
C ARG A 75 -6.29 -8.57 -9.92
N LEU A 76 -5.69 -9.32 -9.00
CA LEU A 76 -4.75 -10.39 -9.31
C LEU A 76 -5.46 -11.54 -10.06
N LYS A 77 -6.62 -11.98 -9.57
CA LYS A 77 -7.41 -13.03 -10.23
C LYS A 77 -7.81 -12.67 -11.65
N ALA A 78 -8.08 -11.40 -11.92
CA ALA A 78 -8.45 -10.92 -13.25
C ALA A 78 -7.32 -11.05 -14.30
N ILE A 79 -6.10 -11.33 -13.86
CA ILE A 79 -4.94 -11.63 -14.71
C ILE A 79 -4.38 -13.04 -14.46
N ASP A 80 -5.22 -13.95 -13.96
CA ASP A 80 -4.88 -15.35 -13.68
C ASP A 80 -3.74 -15.55 -12.65
N VAL A 81 -3.59 -14.60 -11.72
CA VAL A 81 -2.66 -14.72 -10.59
C VAL A 81 -3.42 -15.07 -9.32
N ASP A 82 -3.07 -16.21 -8.71
CA ASP A 82 -3.62 -16.59 -7.41
C ASP A 82 -3.06 -15.67 -6.31
N PRO A 83 -3.91 -14.97 -5.55
CA PRO A 83 -3.49 -14.16 -4.40
C PRO A 83 -2.65 -14.93 -3.36
N ALA A 84 -2.89 -16.24 -3.22
CA ALA A 84 -2.12 -17.10 -2.32
C ALA A 84 -0.70 -17.41 -2.85
N SER A 85 -0.39 -17.09 -4.10
CA SER A 85 0.93 -17.24 -4.71
C SER A 85 1.84 -16.01 -4.53
N ILE A 86 1.39 -15.00 -3.81
CA ILE A 86 2.22 -13.84 -3.50
C ILE A 86 3.08 -14.15 -2.28
N ASP A 87 4.39 -13.97 -2.42
CA ASP A 87 5.38 -14.26 -1.38
C ASP A 87 5.63 -13.04 -0.48
N TRP A 88 5.55 -11.84 -1.06
CA TRP A 88 5.88 -10.59 -0.38
C TRP A 88 4.83 -9.52 -0.60
N ILE A 89 4.50 -8.82 0.47
CA ILE A 89 3.87 -7.50 0.43
C ILE A 89 4.94 -6.50 0.84
N ILE A 90 5.17 -5.48 0.03
CA ILE A 90 6.03 -4.36 0.37
C ILE A 90 5.09 -3.17 0.55
N ASN A 91 4.85 -2.75 1.78
CA ASN A 91 4.07 -1.53 2.01
C ASN A 91 5.00 -0.32 1.96
N SER A 92 4.63 0.68 1.16
CA SER A 92 5.33 1.97 1.17
C SER A 92 5.27 2.59 2.56
N HIS A 93 4.12 2.49 3.19
CA HIS A 93 3.81 2.85 4.57
C HIS A 93 2.50 2.16 5.01
N LEU A 94 2.07 2.35 6.24
CA LEU A 94 0.96 1.60 6.83
C LEU A 94 -0.34 2.41 6.96
N HIS A 95 -0.56 3.40 6.09
CA HIS A 95 -1.89 3.99 5.98
C HIS A 95 -2.87 3.04 5.30
N ILE A 96 -4.15 3.17 5.63
CA ILE A 96 -5.24 2.28 5.23
C ILE A 96 -5.40 2.08 3.73
N ASP A 97 -5.01 3.06 2.92
CA ASP A 97 -5.08 3.01 1.46
C ASP A 97 -3.86 2.34 0.81
N HIS A 98 -2.86 1.96 1.60
CA HIS A 98 -1.66 1.26 1.17
C HIS A 98 -1.56 -0.16 1.73
N CYS A 99 -2.03 -0.40 2.96
CA CYS A 99 -1.96 -1.71 3.60
C CYS A 99 -3.32 -2.40 3.77
N GLY A 100 -4.43 -1.72 3.47
CA GLY A 100 -5.78 -2.22 3.74
C GLY A 100 -6.15 -3.52 3.03
N GLY A 101 -5.46 -3.88 1.96
CA GLY A 101 -5.62 -5.15 1.25
C GLY A 101 -4.70 -6.27 1.71
N ASN A 102 -3.84 -6.07 2.72
CA ASN A 102 -2.85 -7.07 3.17
C ASN A 102 -3.49 -8.44 3.46
N ALA A 103 -4.60 -8.46 4.19
CA ALA A 103 -5.33 -9.70 4.53
C ALA A 103 -5.76 -10.54 3.32
N HIS A 104 -5.83 -9.96 2.13
CA HIS A 104 -6.22 -10.67 0.91
C HIS A 104 -5.08 -11.47 0.26
N LEU A 105 -3.85 -11.35 0.76
CA LEU A 105 -2.66 -12.05 0.29
C LEU A 105 -2.12 -12.97 1.40
N PRO A 106 -2.82 -14.06 1.74
CA PRO A 106 -2.72 -14.74 3.04
C PRO A 106 -1.36 -15.40 3.32
N ASN A 107 -0.59 -15.73 2.29
CA ASN A 107 0.71 -16.40 2.43
C ASN A 107 1.90 -15.44 2.38
N ALA A 108 1.65 -14.17 2.09
CA ALA A 108 2.71 -13.19 1.92
C ALA A 108 3.35 -12.77 3.24
N THR A 109 4.65 -12.51 3.21
CA THR A 109 5.35 -11.81 4.29
C THR A 109 5.27 -10.30 4.03
N VAL A 110 4.82 -9.54 5.01
CA VAL A 110 4.79 -8.07 4.94
C VAL A 110 6.17 -7.52 5.23
N LEU A 111 6.70 -6.68 4.33
CA LEU A 111 7.99 -6.00 4.49
C LEU A 111 7.77 -4.50 4.61
N VAL A 112 8.27 -3.91 5.70
CA VAL A 112 8.10 -2.50 6.04
C VAL A 112 9.31 -1.99 6.82
N GLN A 113 9.56 -0.67 6.81
CA GLN A 113 10.60 -0.08 7.68
C GLN A 113 10.23 -0.25 9.16
N ALA A 114 11.24 -0.56 9.98
CA ALA A 114 11.04 -0.76 11.43
C ALA A 114 10.40 0.46 12.10
N ILE A 115 10.83 1.66 11.71
CA ILE A 115 10.27 2.91 12.24
C ILE A 115 8.81 3.12 11.81
N GLU A 116 8.41 2.66 10.62
CA GLU A 116 7.02 2.73 10.18
C GLU A 116 6.12 1.83 11.04
N PHE A 117 6.57 0.60 11.24
CA PHE A 117 5.81 -0.36 12.05
C PHE A 117 5.65 0.12 13.50
N GLU A 118 6.70 0.72 14.07
CA GLU A 118 6.62 1.30 15.41
C GLU A 118 5.70 2.53 15.44
N THR A 119 5.77 3.39 14.42
CA THR A 119 4.88 4.55 14.29
C THR A 119 3.43 4.11 14.21
N ALA A 120 3.11 3.10 13.40
CA ALA A 120 1.75 2.59 13.27
C ALA A 120 1.19 2.05 14.60
N ARG A 121 2.03 1.32 15.37
CA ARG A 121 1.64 0.74 16.65
C ARG A 121 1.42 1.76 17.77
N THR A 122 2.11 2.89 17.72
CA THR A 122 2.07 3.93 18.74
C THR A 122 1.23 5.14 18.35
N SER A 123 0.70 5.15 17.12
CA SER A 123 -0.11 6.25 16.61
C SER A 123 -1.45 6.38 17.32
N GLU A 124 -1.79 7.60 17.69
CA GLU A 124 -3.12 7.98 18.16
C GLU A 124 -4.09 8.36 17.03
N GLN A 125 -3.75 8.06 15.78
CA GLN A 125 -4.53 8.39 14.58
C GLN A 125 -5.16 7.12 13.97
N PRO A 126 -6.23 6.56 14.58
CA PRO A 126 -6.81 5.28 14.14
C PRO A 126 -7.44 5.33 12.74
N MET A 127 -7.69 6.52 12.21
CA MET A 127 -8.17 6.69 10.84
C MET A 127 -7.07 6.51 9.79
N LEU A 128 -5.81 6.69 10.16
CA LEU A 128 -4.67 6.52 9.27
C LEU A 128 -4.01 5.14 9.47
N TYR A 129 -3.85 4.74 10.74
CA TYR A 129 -3.23 3.48 11.12
C TYR A 129 -4.25 2.60 11.84
N THR A 130 -4.80 1.65 11.13
CA THR A 130 -5.76 0.69 11.68
C THR A 130 -5.07 -0.67 11.86
N PRO A 131 -4.91 -1.18 13.09
CA PRO A 131 -4.23 -2.46 13.33
C PRO A 131 -4.76 -3.61 12.47
N ASP A 132 -6.07 -3.70 12.27
CA ASP A 132 -6.68 -4.76 11.46
C ASP A 132 -6.29 -4.71 9.97
N ASP A 133 -5.67 -3.64 9.49
CA ASP A 133 -5.21 -3.50 8.12
C ASP A 133 -3.73 -3.90 7.95
N TYR A 134 -2.90 -3.73 8.98
CA TYR A 134 -1.47 -4.04 8.91
C TYR A 134 -1.02 -5.22 9.78
N ASP A 135 -1.74 -5.56 10.85
CA ASP A 135 -1.48 -6.73 11.71
C ASP A 135 -2.51 -7.84 11.42
N THR A 136 -2.45 -8.37 10.22
CA THR A 136 -3.43 -9.33 9.66
C THR A 136 -3.07 -10.79 9.93
N GLY A 137 -2.12 -11.04 10.85
CA GLY A 137 -1.66 -12.38 11.21
C GLY A 137 -0.59 -12.97 10.29
N GLN A 138 -0.18 -12.25 9.27
CA GLN A 138 0.92 -12.62 8.38
C GLN A 138 2.27 -12.35 9.04
N PRO A 139 3.34 -13.07 8.64
CA PRO A 139 4.70 -12.70 9.06
C PRO A 139 5.03 -11.26 8.68
N ILE A 140 5.53 -10.48 9.63
CA ILE A 140 6.03 -9.12 9.38
C ILE A 140 7.54 -9.13 9.48
N ARG A 141 8.20 -8.70 8.41
CA ARG A 141 9.64 -8.48 8.37
C ARG A 141 9.92 -6.99 8.35
N THR A 142 10.55 -6.49 9.39
CA THR A 142 11.01 -5.11 9.44
C THR A 142 12.43 -4.99 8.93
N VAL A 143 12.71 -3.88 8.24
CA VAL A 143 14.05 -3.50 7.76
C VAL A 143 14.39 -2.08 8.21
N SER A 144 15.66 -1.74 8.21
CA SER A 144 16.12 -0.38 8.51
C SER A 144 17.07 0.07 7.40
N GLY A 145 16.67 1.12 6.68
CA GLY A 145 17.43 1.61 5.53
C GLY A 145 17.13 0.84 4.24
N GLU A 146 18.10 0.82 3.33
CA GLU A 146 17.96 0.12 2.05
C GLU A 146 17.96 -1.40 2.23
N HIS A 147 17.17 -2.08 1.40
CA HIS A 147 17.09 -3.54 1.40
C HIS A 147 16.91 -4.07 -0.03
N ASP A 148 17.68 -5.08 -0.39
CA ASP A 148 17.53 -5.82 -1.64
C ASP A 148 16.66 -7.05 -1.38
N LEU A 149 15.45 -7.06 -1.93
CA LEU A 149 14.45 -8.10 -1.63
C LEU A 149 14.94 -9.49 -2.02
N PHE A 150 15.52 -9.60 -3.21
CA PHE A 150 15.96 -10.88 -3.78
C PHE A 150 17.47 -11.06 -3.75
N GLY A 151 18.27 -10.07 -3.33
CA GLY A 151 19.72 -10.16 -3.21
C GLY A 151 20.47 -10.16 -4.55
N ASP A 152 19.89 -9.61 -5.61
CA ASP A 152 20.51 -9.48 -6.94
C ASP A 152 20.43 -8.07 -7.52
N GLY A 153 19.94 -7.12 -6.72
CA GLY A 153 19.82 -5.72 -7.09
C GLY A 153 18.65 -5.40 -8.00
N SER A 154 17.79 -6.38 -8.31
CA SER A 154 16.64 -6.18 -9.22
C SER A 154 15.45 -5.51 -8.57
N VAL A 155 15.23 -5.74 -7.27
CA VAL A 155 14.14 -5.14 -6.49
C VAL A 155 14.72 -4.57 -5.19
N ARG A 156 14.91 -3.27 -5.16
CA ARG A 156 15.51 -2.56 -4.03
C ARG A 156 14.47 -1.70 -3.34
N ILE A 157 14.37 -1.86 -2.05
CA ILE A 157 13.60 -0.99 -1.16
C ILE A 157 14.52 0.13 -0.71
N VAL A 158 14.06 1.38 -0.84
CA VAL A 158 14.82 2.56 -0.43
C VAL A 158 13.98 3.45 0.49
N PRO A 159 14.52 3.94 1.60
CA PRO A 159 13.83 4.90 2.46
C PRO A 159 13.52 6.20 1.70
N THR A 160 12.29 6.66 1.83
CA THR A 160 11.83 7.94 1.27
C THR A 160 10.97 8.65 2.32
N PHE A 161 11.55 8.83 3.50
CA PHE A 161 10.90 9.42 4.67
C PHE A 161 10.31 10.80 4.36
N GLY A 162 9.20 11.13 5.01
CA GLY A 162 8.55 12.43 4.86
C GLY A 162 7.05 12.35 5.08
N HIS A 163 6.32 11.69 4.19
CA HIS A 163 4.87 11.48 4.33
C HIS A 163 4.54 10.74 5.64
N THR A 164 5.30 9.68 5.92
CA THR A 164 5.37 9.07 7.24
C THR A 164 6.83 8.94 7.68
N PRO A 165 7.11 8.73 8.99
CA PRO A 165 8.48 8.55 9.49
C PRO A 165 9.23 7.38 8.85
N GLY A 166 8.52 6.36 8.40
CA GLY A 166 9.10 5.15 7.82
C GLY A 166 8.71 4.89 6.36
N HIS A 167 8.25 5.91 5.64
CA HIS A 167 7.91 5.75 4.23
C HIS A 167 9.08 5.21 3.41
N GLN A 168 8.79 4.26 2.51
CA GLN A 168 9.77 3.64 1.60
C GLN A 168 9.23 3.56 0.17
N SER A 169 10.15 3.52 -0.77
CA SER A 169 9.87 3.33 -2.20
C SER A 169 10.56 2.06 -2.71
N VAL A 170 10.14 1.59 -3.87
CA VAL A 170 10.75 0.42 -4.53
C VAL A 170 11.36 0.85 -5.86
N ILE A 171 12.60 0.44 -6.09
CA ILE A 171 13.27 0.55 -7.38
C ILE A 171 13.29 -0.84 -8.00
N VAL A 172 12.67 -0.98 -9.17
CA VAL A 172 12.60 -2.24 -9.92
C VAL A 172 13.41 -2.11 -11.20
N LYS A 173 14.38 -3.02 -11.38
CA LYS A 173 15.18 -3.16 -12.59
C LYS A 173 14.46 -4.10 -13.56
N LEU A 174 13.93 -3.58 -14.65
CA LEU A 174 13.24 -4.40 -15.64
C LEU A 174 14.25 -5.15 -16.54
N SER A 175 13.87 -6.39 -16.92
CA SER A 175 14.62 -7.14 -17.94
C SER A 175 14.39 -6.46 -19.28
N GLY A 176 15.38 -5.78 -19.78
CA GLY A 176 15.28 -5.06 -21.05
C GLY A 176 15.88 -3.66 -21.00
N GLY A 177 16.32 -3.25 -19.87
CA GLY A 177 17.16 -2.08 -19.59
C GLY A 177 16.54 -0.75 -19.97
N GLU A 178 16.80 0.23 -19.18
CA GLU A 178 16.62 1.69 -19.27
C GLU A 178 15.17 2.18 -19.41
#